data_210fc05fec068c41215f77d0df4c1c85
#
_entry.id   210fc05fec068c41215f77d0df4c1c85
#
_cell.length_a   1.000
_cell.length_b   1.000
_cell.length_c   1.000
_cell.angle_alpha   90.00
_cell.angle_beta   90.00
_cell.angle_gamma   90.00
#
_symmetry.space_group_name_H-M   'P 1'
#
loop_
_entity.id
_entity.type
_entity.pdbx_description
1 polymer ?
#
loop_
_entity_poly.entity_id
_entity_poly.type
_entity_poly.pdbx_seq_one_letter_code
_entity_poly.pdbx_strand_id
1 'polypeptide(L)'
;MNRGISVRVYEAQKGESYMKQAAMLTTASLLTILLMTFHLAGDILFQMAPPGLSNLFAVFILVVLLCGTLMLAGRRAGYIIIFVGSVFGLIIPVIHMKGPRGVIGGEIGNSSEAFFFVWILLALGITATFSIILSARALLSLPWRRSRRASTAA
;
A
#
# COMPACT_ATOMS: atom_id res chain seq x y z
N MET A 1 -26.07 -38.38 6.41
CA MET A 1 -25.45 -37.65 7.55
C MET A 1 -24.17 -36.87 7.21
N ASN A 2 -23.65 -36.90 5.97
CA ASN A 2 -22.35 -36.29 5.59
C ASN A 2 -22.36 -34.83 5.05
N ARG A 3 -23.51 -34.30 4.62
CA ARG A 3 -23.55 -32.96 4.00
C ARG A 3 -23.27 -31.79 4.96
N GLY A 4 -23.64 -31.94 6.22
CA GLY A 4 -23.44 -30.87 7.22
C GLY A 4 -21.99 -30.70 7.69
N ILE A 5 -21.18 -31.76 7.59
CA ILE A 5 -19.74 -31.72 7.96
C ILE A 5 -18.95 -31.05 6.85
N SER A 6 -19.21 -31.39 5.59
CA SER A 6 -18.49 -30.79 4.44
C SER A 6 -18.74 -29.28 4.30
N VAL A 7 -19.96 -28.81 4.59
CA VAL A 7 -20.29 -27.36 4.57
C VAL A 7 -19.53 -26.62 5.66
N ARG A 8 -19.47 -27.15 6.89
CA ARG A 8 -18.73 -26.50 7.99
C ARG A 8 -17.24 -26.45 7.75
N VAL A 9 -16.64 -27.51 7.19
CA VAL A 9 -15.21 -27.53 6.85
C VAL A 9 -14.91 -26.50 5.77
N TYR A 10 -15.75 -26.39 4.74
CA TYR A 10 -15.59 -25.40 3.67
C TYR A 10 -15.68 -23.94 4.19
N GLU A 11 -16.66 -23.65 5.06
CA GLU A 11 -16.79 -22.31 5.67
C GLU A 11 -15.60 -21.95 6.59
N ALA A 12 -15.11 -22.91 7.37
CA ALA A 12 -13.92 -22.70 8.21
C ALA A 12 -12.67 -22.41 7.36
N GLN A 13 -12.46 -23.18 6.29
CA GLN A 13 -11.33 -23.00 5.38
C GLN A 13 -11.40 -21.67 4.63
N LYS A 14 -12.59 -21.23 4.23
CA LYS A 14 -12.81 -19.93 3.63
C LYS A 14 -12.52 -18.78 4.60
N GLY A 15 -12.95 -18.90 5.86
CA GLY A 15 -12.65 -17.94 6.92
C GLY A 15 -11.15 -17.79 7.18
N GLU A 16 -10.43 -18.92 7.27
CA GLU A 16 -8.97 -18.92 7.47
C GLU A 16 -8.23 -18.26 6.30
N SER A 17 -8.62 -18.55 5.07
CA SER A 17 -8.05 -17.92 3.86
C SER A 17 -8.26 -16.40 3.86
N TYR A 18 -9.43 -15.93 4.29
CA TYR A 18 -9.74 -14.52 4.39
C TYR A 18 -8.88 -13.80 5.44
N MET A 19 -8.69 -14.41 6.61
CA MET A 19 -7.83 -13.86 7.66
C MET A 19 -6.37 -13.78 7.23
N LYS A 20 -5.85 -14.81 6.56
CA LYS A 20 -4.48 -14.80 6.01
C LYS A 20 -4.29 -13.68 4.99
N GLN A 21 -5.24 -13.51 4.07
CA GLN A 21 -5.17 -12.45 3.07
C GLN A 21 -5.22 -11.06 3.71
N ALA A 22 -6.06 -10.83 4.71
CA ALA A 22 -6.15 -9.57 5.43
C ALA A 22 -4.84 -9.27 6.17
N ALA A 23 -4.26 -10.25 6.87
CA ALA A 23 -2.98 -10.10 7.56
C ALA A 23 -1.84 -9.76 6.57
N MET A 24 -1.76 -10.47 5.45
CA MET A 24 -0.75 -10.20 4.40
C MET A 24 -0.89 -8.78 3.83
N LEU A 25 -2.11 -8.32 3.57
CA LEU A 25 -2.36 -6.96 3.07
C LEU A 25 -1.94 -5.91 4.10
N THR A 26 -2.33 -6.09 5.37
CA THR A 26 -1.96 -5.17 6.45
C THR A 26 -0.43 -5.10 6.58
N THR A 27 0.26 -6.24 6.61
CA THR A 27 1.72 -6.28 6.71
C THR A 27 2.38 -5.59 5.51
N ALA A 28 1.97 -5.91 4.28
CA ALA A 28 2.52 -5.30 3.08
C ALA A 28 2.30 -3.78 3.06
N SER A 29 1.10 -3.32 3.45
CA SER A 29 0.78 -1.90 3.52
C SER A 29 1.60 -1.17 4.58
N LEU A 30 1.77 -1.74 5.77
CA LEU A 30 2.59 -1.15 6.84
C LEU A 30 4.07 -1.08 6.43
N LEU A 31 4.60 -2.10 5.75
CA LEU A 31 5.95 -2.06 5.20
C LEU A 31 6.10 -0.98 4.12
N THR A 32 5.11 -0.83 3.25
CA THR A 32 5.09 0.24 2.25
C THR A 32 5.13 1.62 2.91
N ILE A 33 4.31 1.85 3.96
CA ILE A 33 4.28 3.11 4.72
C ILE A 33 5.63 3.37 5.39
N LEU A 34 6.23 2.37 6.02
CA LEU A 34 7.54 2.48 6.67
C LEU A 34 8.62 2.85 5.66
N LEU A 35 8.66 2.18 4.49
CA LEU A 35 9.63 2.45 3.45
C LEU A 35 9.42 3.82 2.79
N MET A 36 8.16 4.27 2.62
CA MET A 36 7.86 5.65 2.19
C MET A 36 8.37 6.67 3.22
N THR A 37 8.28 6.37 4.52
CA THR A 37 8.81 7.24 5.57
C THR A 37 10.33 7.33 5.50
N PHE A 38 11.03 6.21 5.32
CA PHE A 38 12.48 6.20 5.13
C PHE A 38 12.91 6.91 3.85
N HIS A 39 12.15 6.73 2.77
CA HIS A 39 12.39 7.45 1.53
C HIS A 39 12.25 8.97 1.72
N LEU A 40 11.17 9.44 2.35
CA LEU A 40 10.99 10.86 2.67
C LEU A 40 12.13 11.41 3.54
N ALA A 41 12.58 10.64 4.54
CA ALA A 41 13.74 11.01 5.35
C ALA A 41 15.01 11.12 4.50
N GLY A 42 15.21 10.19 3.57
CA GLY A 42 16.31 10.25 2.59
C GLY A 42 16.25 11.50 1.72
N ASP A 43 15.10 11.83 1.16
CA ASP A 43 14.91 13.03 0.33
C ASP A 43 15.24 14.32 1.11
N ILE A 44 14.89 14.38 2.40
CA ILE A 44 15.25 15.52 3.25
C ILE A 44 16.75 15.57 3.49
N LEU A 45 17.40 14.44 3.80
CA LEU A 45 18.82 14.37 4.05
C LEU A 45 19.67 14.72 2.81
N PHE A 46 19.25 14.27 1.64
CA PHE A 46 19.89 14.58 0.36
C PHE A 46 19.49 15.93 -0.23
N GLN A 47 18.68 16.72 0.50
CA GLN A 47 18.17 18.02 0.05
C GLN A 47 17.40 17.95 -1.29
N MET A 48 16.79 16.80 -1.55
CA MET A 48 15.92 16.60 -2.73
C MET A 48 14.48 17.06 -2.48
N ALA A 49 14.06 17.02 -1.23
CA ALA A 49 12.76 17.52 -0.82
C ALA A 49 12.75 19.06 -0.77
N PRO A 50 11.60 19.70 -1.12
CA PRO A 50 11.47 21.14 -0.99
C PRO A 50 11.66 21.57 0.48
N PRO A 51 12.28 22.73 0.73
CA PRO A 51 12.53 23.21 2.10
C PRO A 51 11.23 23.58 2.84
N GLY A 52 11.29 23.51 4.16
CA GLY A 52 10.25 24.01 5.05
C GLY A 52 9.03 23.10 5.19
N LEU A 53 7.86 23.71 5.40
CA LEU A 53 6.62 23.01 5.73
C LEU A 53 5.96 22.26 4.55
N SER A 54 6.47 22.37 3.33
CA SER A 54 5.94 21.68 2.15
C SER A 54 5.94 20.16 2.32
N ASN A 55 6.84 19.62 3.13
CA ASN A 55 6.89 18.18 3.46
C ASN A 55 5.70 17.70 4.33
N LEU A 56 4.93 18.61 4.96
CA LEU A 56 3.73 18.26 5.71
C LEU A 56 2.68 17.55 4.84
N PHE A 57 2.63 17.87 3.55
CA PHE A 57 1.73 17.18 2.64
C PHE A 57 2.08 15.68 2.49
N ALA A 58 3.37 15.35 2.41
CA ALA A 58 3.81 13.95 2.38
C ALA A 58 3.49 13.23 3.70
N VAL A 59 3.72 13.89 4.84
CA VAL A 59 3.35 13.35 6.16
C VAL A 59 1.83 13.11 6.25
N PHE A 60 1.01 14.04 5.76
CA PHE A 60 -0.44 13.87 5.72
C PHE A 60 -0.84 12.63 4.90
N ILE A 61 -0.24 12.39 3.74
CA ILE A 61 -0.47 11.19 2.94
C ILE A 61 -0.15 9.92 3.74
N LEU A 62 1.00 9.90 4.44
CA LEU A 62 1.40 8.76 5.27
C LEU A 62 0.38 8.48 6.39
N VAL A 63 -0.12 9.53 7.05
CA VAL A 63 -1.15 9.41 8.10
C VAL A 63 -2.45 8.86 7.52
N VAL A 64 -2.90 9.35 6.35
CA VAL A 64 -4.11 8.83 5.67
C VAL A 64 -3.95 7.36 5.31
N LEU A 65 -2.78 6.95 4.80
CA LEU A 65 -2.47 5.55 4.51
C LEU A 65 -2.49 4.67 5.77
N LEU A 66 -1.91 5.16 6.86
CA LEU A 66 -1.89 4.47 8.15
C LEU A 66 -3.32 4.28 8.69
N CYS A 67 -4.14 5.35 8.66
CA CYS A 67 -5.56 5.27 9.03
C CYS A 67 -6.32 4.30 8.12
N GLY A 68 -6.10 4.34 6.81
CA GLY A 68 -6.70 3.41 5.85
C GLY A 68 -6.36 1.96 6.16
N THR A 69 -5.11 1.70 6.54
CA THR A 69 -4.60 0.37 6.84
C THR A 69 -5.13 -0.18 8.17
N LEU A 70 -5.14 0.64 9.24
CA LEU A 70 -5.45 0.18 10.58
C LEU A 70 -6.92 0.37 10.94
N MET A 71 -7.49 1.57 10.72
CA MET A 71 -8.83 1.90 11.17
C MET A 71 -9.92 1.45 10.18
N LEU A 72 -9.59 1.39 8.89
CA LEU A 72 -10.51 0.97 7.85
C LEU A 72 -10.22 -0.45 7.35
N ALA A 73 -9.48 -1.25 8.12
CA ALA A 73 -9.20 -2.65 7.82
C ALA A 73 -10.50 -3.43 7.52
N GLY A 74 -10.52 -4.21 6.45
CA GLY A 74 -11.70 -4.96 6.02
C GLY A 74 -12.80 -4.14 5.35
N ARG A 75 -12.70 -2.82 5.30
CA ARG A 75 -13.67 -1.94 4.65
C ARG A 75 -13.21 -1.57 3.23
N ARG A 76 -14.18 -1.36 2.35
CA ARG A 76 -13.92 -0.96 0.96
C ARG A 76 -13.07 0.31 0.86
N ALA A 77 -13.37 1.30 1.70
CA ALA A 77 -12.61 2.55 1.76
C ALA A 77 -11.14 2.32 2.11
N GLY A 78 -10.84 1.44 3.08
CA GLY A 78 -9.47 1.07 3.43
C GLY A 78 -8.72 0.45 2.26
N TYR A 79 -9.33 -0.49 1.54
CA TYR A 79 -8.71 -1.10 0.37
C TYR A 79 -8.45 -0.09 -0.76
N ILE A 80 -9.33 0.88 -0.98
CA ILE A 80 -9.14 1.95 -1.97
C ILE A 80 -7.96 2.84 -1.55
N ILE A 81 -7.90 3.25 -0.28
CA ILE A 81 -6.81 4.08 0.23
C ILE A 81 -5.47 3.35 0.08
N ILE A 82 -5.39 2.08 0.50
CA ILE A 82 -4.18 1.26 0.35
C ILE A 82 -3.80 1.14 -1.13
N PHE A 83 -4.74 0.85 -2.01
CA PHE A 83 -4.50 0.72 -3.45
C PHE A 83 -3.90 2.00 -4.03
N VAL A 84 -4.57 3.14 -3.83
CA VAL A 84 -4.13 4.44 -4.35
C VAL A 84 -2.77 4.82 -3.78
N GLY A 85 -2.58 4.70 -2.47
CA GLY A 85 -1.31 5.02 -1.82
C GLY A 85 -0.16 4.11 -2.27
N SER A 86 -0.44 2.83 -2.52
CA SER A 86 0.57 1.91 -3.04
C SER A 86 0.94 2.21 -4.51
N VAL A 87 -0.01 2.73 -5.31
CA VAL A 87 0.31 3.23 -6.66
C VAL A 87 1.29 4.41 -6.57
N PHE A 88 1.06 5.36 -5.66
CA PHE A 88 2.03 6.43 -5.40
C PHE A 88 3.39 5.86 -4.94
N GLY A 89 3.39 4.90 -4.01
CA GLY A 89 4.60 4.22 -3.56
C GLY A 89 5.38 3.52 -4.69
N LEU A 90 4.69 3.01 -5.71
CA LEU A 90 5.32 2.39 -6.87
C LEU A 90 5.90 3.42 -7.86
N ILE A 91 5.30 4.61 -7.97
CA ILE A 91 5.78 5.68 -8.84
C ILE A 91 7.12 6.26 -8.33
N ILE A 92 7.31 6.34 -7.00
CA ILE A 92 8.50 6.92 -6.38
C ILE A 92 9.80 6.30 -6.90
N PRO A 93 10.02 4.97 -6.89
CA PRO A 93 11.22 4.37 -7.45
C PRO A 93 11.46 4.74 -8.90
N VAL A 94 10.38 4.84 -9.70
CA VAL A 94 10.49 5.14 -11.14
C VAL A 94 11.03 6.54 -11.37
N ILE A 95 10.53 7.53 -10.65
CA ILE A 95 10.97 8.92 -10.81
C ILE A 95 12.39 9.17 -10.27
N HIS A 96 12.82 8.40 -9.26
CA HIS A 96 14.15 8.52 -8.67
C HIS A 96 15.24 7.72 -9.40
N MET A 97 14.88 6.87 -10.36
CA MET A 97 15.88 6.12 -11.13
C MET A 97 16.62 6.98 -12.14
N LYS A 98 16.02 8.03 -12.68
CA LYS A 98 16.56 8.84 -13.78
C LYS A 98 16.65 10.32 -13.42
N GLY A 99 17.58 11.03 -14.04
CA GLY A 99 17.75 12.48 -13.91
C GLY A 99 19.08 12.89 -13.27
N PRO A 100 19.40 14.19 -13.22
CA PRO A 100 20.66 14.70 -12.68
C PRO A 100 20.92 14.33 -11.23
N ARG A 101 19.85 14.19 -10.44
CA ARG A 101 19.86 13.73 -9.04
C ARG A 101 19.41 12.27 -8.88
N GLY A 102 19.30 11.53 -10.00
CA GLY A 102 18.83 10.14 -9.96
C GLY A 102 19.93 9.15 -9.54
N VAL A 103 19.50 7.89 -9.39
CA VAL A 103 20.42 6.78 -9.07
C VAL A 103 21.30 6.44 -10.26
N ILE A 104 20.75 6.44 -11.49
CA ILE A 104 21.48 6.08 -12.71
C ILE A 104 22.12 7.33 -13.30
N GLY A 105 23.45 7.44 -13.10
CA GLY A 105 24.25 8.53 -13.66
C GLY A 105 24.09 9.89 -12.97
N GLY A 106 23.36 9.96 -11.86
CA GLY A 106 23.16 11.17 -11.08
C GLY A 106 24.06 11.24 -9.83
N GLU A 107 23.87 12.31 -9.06
CA GLU A 107 24.66 12.58 -7.83
C GLU A 107 24.51 11.47 -6.78
N ILE A 108 23.30 10.92 -6.61
CA ILE A 108 23.04 9.84 -5.63
C ILE A 108 23.86 8.60 -5.96
N GLY A 109 23.96 8.21 -7.23
CA GLY A 109 24.67 7.00 -7.63
C GLY A 109 26.16 7.00 -7.28
N ASN A 110 26.74 8.18 -7.03
CA ASN A 110 28.14 8.36 -6.68
C ASN A 110 28.36 8.58 -5.17
N SER A 111 27.31 8.60 -4.36
CA SER A 111 27.41 8.79 -2.92
C SER A 111 27.62 7.47 -2.17
N SER A 112 28.23 7.52 -0.99
CA SER A 112 28.39 6.33 -0.12
C SER A 112 27.06 5.77 0.39
N GLU A 113 26.06 6.62 0.46
CA GLU A 113 24.70 6.29 0.91
C GLU A 113 23.81 5.73 -0.21
N ALA A 114 24.30 5.74 -1.46
CA ALA A 114 23.56 5.28 -2.65
C ALA A 114 22.98 3.88 -2.46
N PHE A 115 23.76 2.96 -1.89
CA PHE A 115 23.32 1.59 -1.67
C PHE A 115 22.07 1.53 -0.79
N PHE A 116 22.04 2.26 0.33
CA PHE A 116 20.90 2.26 1.24
C PHE A 116 19.66 2.90 0.59
N PHE A 117 19.86 4.01 -0.12
CA PHE A 117 18.77 4.68 -0.83
C PHE A 117 18.16 3.79 -1.93
N VAL A 118 19.01 3.15 -2.75
CA VAL A 118 18.55 2.21 -3.78
C VAL A 118 17.82 1.02 -3.17
N TRP A 119 18.31 0.50 -2.05
CA TRP A 119 17.67 -0.59 -1.33
C TRP A 119 16.27 -0.20 -0.86
N ILE A 120 16.10 1.00 -0.28
CA ILE A 120 14.77 1.52 0.12
C ILE A 120 13.85 1.62 -1.09
N LEU A 121 14.31 2.15 -2.24
CA LEU A 121 13.51 2.27 -3.45
C LEU A 121 13.06 0.91 -3.98
N LEU A 122 13.95 -0.08 -4.04
CA LEU A 122 13.63 -1.43 -4.49
C LEU A 122 12.63 -2.11 -3.56
N ALA A 123 12.88 -2.06 -2.25
CA ALA A 123 11.99 -2.63 -1.25
C ALA A 123 10.60 -1.96 -1.28
N LEU A 124 10.56 -0.63 -1.45
CA LEU A 124 9.31 0.13 -1.61
C LEU A 124 8.56 -0.32 -2.86
N GLY A 125 9.21 -0.44 -4.01
CA GLY A 125 8.60 -0.91 -5.25
C GLY A 125 7.98 -2.30 -5.11
N ILE A 126 8.70 -3.23 -4.47
CA ILE A 126 8.24 -4.59 -4.22
C ILE A 126 7.02 -4.59 -3.29
N THR A 127 7.12 -3.95 -2.13
CA THR A 127 6.02 -3.96 -1.14
C THR A 127 4.79 -3.22 -1.64
N ALA A 128 4.97 -2.11 -2.38
CA ALA A 128 3.88 -1.40 -3.02
C ALA A 128 3.17 -2.26 -4.07
N THR A 129 3.91 -3.01 -4.89
CA THR A 129 3.35 -3.95 -5.87
C THR A 129 2.51 -5.03 -5.18
N PHE A 130 3.01 -5.64 -4.11
CA PHE A 130 2.24 -6.60 -3.31
C PHE A 130 0.96 -5.98 -2.75
N SER A 131 1.05 -4.77 -2.20
CA SER A 131 -0.10 -4.05 -1.64
C SER A 131 -1.15 -3.73 -2.72
N ILE A 132 -0.74 -3.36 -3.94
CA ILE A 132 -1.63 -3.15 -5.09
C ILE A 132 -2.37 -4.45 -5.43
N ILE A 133 -1.65 -5.55 -5.60
CA ILE A 133 -2.24 -6.84 -5.97
C ILE A 133 -3.24 -7.31 -4.90
N LEU A 134 -2.85 -7.26 -3.63
CA LEU A 134 -3.69 -7.73 -2.53
C LEU A 134 -4.92 -6.85 -2.33
N SER A 135 -4.78 -5.52 -2.40
CA SER A 135 -5.91 -4.60 -2.27
C SER A 135 -6.87 -4.68 -3.46
N ALA A 136 -6.36 -4.84 -4.68
CA ALA A 136 -7.19 -5.06 -5.87
C ALA A 136 -7.99 -6.37 -5.75
N ARG A 137 -7.34 -7.47 -5.34
CA ARG A 137 -8.04 -8.75 -5.10
C ARG A 137 -9.10 -8.63 -4.02
N ALA A 138 -8.82 -7.93 -2.92
CA ALA A 138 -9.77 -7.68 -1.85
C ALA A 138 -10.97 -6.86 -2.36
N LEU A 139 -10.74 -5.81 -3.16
CA LEU A 139 -11.80 -5.00 -3.76
C LEU A 139 -12.69 -5.80 -4.71
N LEU A 140 -12.11 -6.69 -5.52
CA LEU A 140 -12.84 -7.54 -6.46
C LEU A 140 -13.64 -8.64 -5.74
N SER A 141 -13.15 -9.12 -4.60
CA SER A 141 -13.85 -10.16 -3.81
C SER A 141 -15.02 -9.63 -2.99
N LEU A 142 -15.09 -8.31 -2.76
CA LEU A 142 -16.21 -7.71 -2.04
C LEU A 142 -17.47 -7.68 -2.90
N PRO A 143 -18.59 -8.25 -2.42
CA PRO A 143 -19.84 -8.20 -3.17
C PRO A 143 -20.21 -6.73 -3.44
N TRP A 144 -20.48 -6.42 -4.70
CA TRP A 144 -21.04 -5.15 -5.09
C TRP A 144 -22.42 -5.03 -4.44
N ARG A 145 -22.54 -4.26 -3.35
CA ARG A 145 -23.84 -3.90 -2.81
C ARG A 145 -24.60 -3.13 -3.90
N ARG A 146 -25.32 -3.85 -4.75
CA ARG A 146 -26.42 -3.23 -5.49
C ARG A 146 -27.32 -2.62 -4.43
N SER A 147 -27.34 -1.29 -4.39
CA SER A 147 -28.35 -0.55 -3.64
C SER A 147 -29.70 -1.16 -4.02
N ARG A 148 -30.25 -1.99 -3.14
CA ARG A 148 -31.68 -2.28 -3.18
C ARG A 148 -32.33 -0.94 -2.81
N ARG A 149 -32.53 -0.08 -3.79
CA ARG A 149 -33.70 0.79 -3.78
C ARG A 149 -34.86 -0.19 -3.86
N ALA A 150 -35.33 -0.57 -2.67
CA ALA A 150 -36.63 -1.23 -2.57
C ALA A 150 -37.60 -0.35 -3.32
N SER A 151 -38.18 -0.89 -4.35
CA SER A 151 -39.46 -0.51 -4.90
C SER A 151 -40.47 -0.52 -3.73
N THR A 152 -40.59 0.60 -3.04
CA THR A 152 -41.77 0.95 -2.24
C THR A 152 -42.56 1.93 -3.08
N ALA A 153 -43.27 1.37 -4.06
CA ALA A 153 -44.34 2.04 -4.74
C ALA A 153 -45.30 0.94 -5.26
N ALA A 154 -46.20 0.51 -4.42
CA ALA A 154 -47.52 0.02 -4.76
C ALA A 154 -48.38 0.05 -3.50
#